data_1923cc4f7c3f212bf695de5e973a837e
#
_entry.id   1923cc4f7c3f212bf695de5e973a837e
#
_cell.length_a   1.000
_cell.length_b   1.000
_cell.length_c   1.000
_cell.angle_alpha   90.00
_cell.angle_beta   90.00
_cell.angle_gamma   90.00
#
_symmetry.space_group_name_H-M   'P 1'
#
loop_
_entity.id
_entity.type
_entity.pdbx_description
1 polymer ?
#
loop_
_entity_poly.entity_id
_entity_poly.type
_entity_poly.pdbx_seq_one_letter_code
_entity_poly.pdbx_strand_id
1 'polypeptide(L)'
;MDVRPGEPERLGVTRLQRDLNFAAAVPENRDCSLLLYKKGSAKIEQEIPFTEEMRFGDVCAVRISQFPVDTYEYNYQIDGKVVQDPYAVQLTGREHWGERPEEGKEVRCVPETGHFSWKGDRPLKLPYEECILYTTHVRGFTMDPSAKVRHPGTFAGIREKIPYLKGMGITQLELMPV
;
A
#
# COMPACT_ATOMS: atom_id res chain seq x y z
N MET A 1 -18.32 -8.06 -13.91
CA MET A 1 -16.92 -7.79 -14.35
C MET A 1 -16.48 -8.98 -15.20
N ASP A 2 -15.74 -8.75 -16.27
CA ASP A 2 -15.13 -9.82 -17.04
C ASP A 2 -13.85 -10.27 -16.35
N VAL A 3 -13.81 -11.55 -15.97
CA VAL A 3 -12.78 -12.16 -15.11
C VAL A 3 -12.14 -13.30 -15.89
N ARG A 4 -10.81 -13.33 -15.92
CA ARG A 4 -10.04 -14.36 -16.66
C ARG A 4 -8.71 -14.66 -15.95
N PRO A 5 -8.00 -15.75 -16.29
CA PRO A 5 -6.67 -16.02 -15.75
C PRO A 5 -5.74 -14.83 -15.92
N GLY A 6 -4.98 -14.55 -14.88
CA GLY A 6 -4.05 -13.41 -14.79
C GLY A 6 -2.61 -13.78 -15.13
N GLU A 7 -1.70 -12.84 -14.85
CA GLU A 7 -0.26 -13.00 -15.06
C GLU A 7 0.39 -13.21 -13.68
N PRO A 8 1.09 -14.35 -13.44
CA PRO A 8 1.65 -14.70 -12.13
C PRO A 8 3.00 -14.04 -11.81
N GLU A 9 3.67 -13.43 -12.79
CA GLU A 9 5.06 -12.96 -12.66
C GLU A 9 5.23 -11.80 -11.67
N ARG A 10 4.15 -11.07 -11.37
CA ARG A 10 4.19 -9.94 -10.44
C ARG A 10 3.11 -10.08 -9.40
N LEU A 11 3.52 -10.34 -8.16
CA LEU A 11 2.62 -10.40 -7.01
C LEU A 11 2.05 -9.01 -6.67
N GLY A 12 0.87 -9.02 -6.05
CA GLY A 12 0.11 -7.80 -5.76
C GLY A 12 -0.78 -7.37 -6.92
N VAL A 13 -1.13 -6.09 -6.94
CA VAL A 13 -1.96 -5.49 -8.00
C VAL A 13 -1.08 -4.82 -9.03
N THR A 14 -1.26 -5.21 -10.30
CA THR A 14 -0.56 -4.59 -11.43
C THR A 14 -1.54 -4.16 -12.50
N ARG A 15 -1.23 -3.05 -13.18
CA ARG A 15 -2.04 -2.56 -14.30
C ARG A 15 -1.55 -3.18 -15.61
N LEU A 16 -2.46 -3.81 -16.32
CA LEU A 16 -2.25 -4.37 -17.66
C LEU A 16 -3.13 -3.62 -18.66
N GLN A 17 -2.60 -2.53 -19.19
CA GLN A 17 -3.35 -1.60 -20.07
C GLN A 17 -4.59 -1.00 -19.35
N ARG A 18 -5.81 -1.47 -19.67
CA ARG A 18 -7.07 -1.03 -19.06
C ARG A 18 -7.57 -1.97 -17.96
N ASP A 19 -6.91 -3.09 -17.76
CA ASP A 19 -7.29 -4.14 -16.82
C ASP A 19 -6.42 -4.08 -15.57
N LEU A 20 -6.88 -4.67 -14.48
CA LEU A 20 -6.06 -4.97 -13.31
C LEU A 20 -5.80 -6.47 -13.20
N ASN A 21 -4.58 -6.79 -12.83
CA ASN A 21 -4.14 -8.12 -12.47
C ASN A 21 -3.93 -8.17 -10.95
N PHE A 22 -4.50 -9.18 -10.32
CA PHE A 22 -4.33 -9.49 -8.91
C PHE A 22 -3.62 -10.82 -8.81
N ALA A 23 -2.44 -10.85 -8.20
CA ALA A 23 -1.66 -12.07 -8.03
C ALA A 23 -1.20 -12.23 -6.59
N ALA A 24 -1.38 -13.42 -6.03
CA ALA A 24 -1.03 -13.76 -4.66
C ALA A 24 -0.29 -15.10 -4.59
N ALA A 25 0.72 -15.16 -3.72
CA ALA A 25 1.39 -16.42 -3.40
C ALA A 25 0.49 -17.23 -2.46
N VAL A 26 -0.01 -18.36 -2.95
CA VAL A 26 -0.93 -19.25 -2.23
C VAL A 26 -0.54 -20.70 -2.53
N PRO A 27 -0.17 -21.51 -1.50
CA PRO A 27 0.17 -22.90 -1.73
C PRO A 27 -0.88 -23.68 -2.51
N GLU A 28 -0.48 -24.60 -3.36
CA GLU A 28 -1.36 -25.33 -4.29
C GLU A 28 -2.55 -26.02 -3.64
N ASN A 29 -2.40 -26.48 -2.38
CA ASN A 29 -3.42 -27.20 -1.64
C ASN A 29 -4.36 -26.30 -0.82
N ARG A 30 -4.36 -24.98 -1.05
CA ARG A 30 -5.18 -24.01 -0.33
C ARG A 30 -6.25 -23.41 -1.23
N ASP A 31 -7.47 -23.30 -0.70
CA ASP A 31 -8.52 -22.54 -1.37
C ASP A 31 -8.23 -21.04 -1.26
N CYS A 32 -8.44 -20.33 -2.35
CA CYS A 32 -8.24 -18.88 -2.39
C CYS A 32 -9.35 -18.20 -3.18
N SER A 33 -9.81 -17.05 -2.66
CA SER A 33 -10.72 -16.13 -3.35
C SER A 33 -10.22 -14.70 -3.25
N LEU A 34 -10.49 -13.88 -4.26
CA LEU A 34 -10.38 -12.43 -4.20
C LEU A 34 -11.72 -11.87 -3.71
N LEU A 35 -11.70 -11.15 -2.59
CA LEU A 35 -12.86 -10.47 -2.04
C LEU A 35 -12.85 -9.00 -2.43
N LEU A 36 -13.92 -8.52 -3.03
CA LEU A 36 -14.11 -7.12 -3.40
C LEU A 36 -15.17 -6.47 -2.50
N TYR A 37 -14.85 -5.29 -2.03
CA TYR A 37 -15.71 -4.48 -1.17
C TYR A 37 -15.90 -3.10 -1.79
N LYS A 38 -17.09 -2.53 -1.74
CA LYS A 38 -17.24 -1.10 -2.04
C LYS A 38 -16.52 -0.28 -0.98
N LYS A 39 -15.84 0.78 -1.39
CA LYS A 39 -15.13 1.68 -0.46
C LYS A 39 -16.02 2.09 0.71
N GLY A 40 -15.50 1.89 1.93
CA GLY A 40 -16.20 2.21 3.17
C GLY A 40 -17.32 1.23 3.56
N SER A 41 -17.54 0.12 2.82
CA SER A 41 -18.53 -0.90 3.15
C SER A 41 -17.88 -2.08 3.86
N ALA A 42 -18.49 -2.56 4.95
CA ALA A 42 -18.07 -3.79 5.60
C ALA A 42 -18.49 -5.06 4.84
N LYS A 43 -19.45 -4.94 3.91
CA LYS A 43 -20.05 -6.09 3.21
C LYS A 43 -19.22 -6.47 1.97
N ILE A 44 -18.96 -7.76 1.81
CA ILE A 44 -18.42 -8.32 0.56
C ILE A 44 -19.44 -8.05 -0.55
N GLU A 45 -19.02 -7.32 -1.58
CA GLU A 45 -19.84 -7.05 -2.76
C GLU A 45 -19.69 -8.18 -3.78
N GLN A 46 -18.49 -8.70 -3.94
CA GLN A 46 -18.21 -9.80 -4.85
C GLN A 46 -17.07 -10.67 -4.32
N GLU A 47 -17.25 -11.97 -4.40
CA GLU A 47 -16.21 -12.97 -4.20
C GLU A 47 -15.86 -13.60 -5.55
N ILE A 48 -14.57 -13.70 -5.86
CA ILE A 48 -14.04 -14.30 -7.08
C ILE A 48 -13.14 -15.46 -6.66
N PRO A 49 -13.65 -16.71 -6.66
CA PRO A 49 -12.83 -17.87 -6.37
C PRO A 49 -11.76 -18.07 -7.47
N PHE A 50 -10.55 -18.43 -7.07
CA PHE A 50 -9.51 -18.79 -8.01
C PHE A 50 -9.72 -20.22 -8.50
N THR A 51 -9.99 -20.36 -9.80
CA THR A 51 -10.14 -21.65 -10.47
C THR A 51 -8.78 -22.28 -10.78
N GLU A 52 -8.74 -23.54 -11.18
CA GLU A 52 -7.56 -24.25 -11.63
C GLU A 52 -6.79 -23.47 -12.73
N GLU A 53 -7.50 -22.86 -13.67
CA GLU A 53 -6.93 -22.09 -14.76
C GLU A 53 -6.25 -20.78 -14.28
N MET A 54 -6.55 -20.32 -13.09
CA MET A 54 -5.97 -19.12 -12.44
C MET A 54 -4.82 -19.46 -11.51
N ARG A 55 -4.41 -20.76 -11.44
CA ARG A 55 -3.30 -21.25 -10.62
C ARG A 55 -2.08 -21.54 -11.46
N PHE A 56 -0.94 -21.10 -10.99
CA PHE A 56 0.36 -21.24 -11.61
C PHE A 56 1.35 -21.69 -10.52
N GLY A 57 1.30 -22.99 -10.16
CA GLY A 57 2.00 -23.51 -8.98
C GLY A 57 1.48 -22.81 -7.72
N ASP A 58 2.38 -22.30 -6.89
CA ASP A 58 2.05 -21.57 -5.65
C ASP A 58 1.63 -20.11 -5.88
N VAL A 59 1.17 -19.75 -7.08
CA VAL A 59 0.65 -18.40 -7.35
C VAL A 59 -0.74 -18.50 -7.95
N CYS A 60 -1.68 -17.76 -7.35
CA CYS A 60 -3.00 -17.51 -7.93
C CYS A 60 -3.00 -16.15 -8.61
N ALA A 61 -3.47 -16.06 -9.86
CA ALA A 61 -3.54 -14.81 -10.59
C ALA A 61 -4.85 -14.65 -11.36
N VAL A 62 -5.51 -13.50 -11.18
CA VAL A 62 -6.76 -13.15 -11.86
C VAL A 62 -6.63 -11.78 -12.51
N ARG A 63 -7.11 -11.67 -13.75
CA ARG A 63 -7.20 -10.41 -14.48
C ARG A 63 -8.65 -9.98 -14.62
N ILE A 64 -8.95 -8.74 -14.27
CA ILE A 64 -10.28 -8.15 -14.31
C ILE A 64 -10.29 -6.98 -15.27
N SER A 65 -11.14 -7.08 -16.31
CA SER A 65 -11.24 -6.08 -17.35
C SER A 65 -11.91 -4.80 -16.84
N GLN A 66 -11.32 -3.65 -17.19
CA GLN A 66 -11.86 -2.31 -16.89
C GLN A 66 -12.21 -2.14 -15.41
N PHE A 67 -11.37 -2.64 -14.51
CA PHE A 67 -11.62 -2.61 -13.07
C PHE A 67 -11.76 -1.17 -12.55
N PRO A 68 -12.87 -0.82 -11.85
CA PRO A 68 -13.09 0.52 -11.34
C PRO A 68 -12.34 0.76 -10.03
N VAL A 69 -11.06 1.10 -10.11
CA VAL A 69 -10.12 1.26 -8.98
C VAL A 69 -10.61 2.20 -7.89
N ASP A 70 -11.39 3.23 -8.25
CA ASP A 70 -11.90 4.21 -7.29
C ASP A 70 -13.13 3.73 -6.51
N THR A 71 -13.69 2.58 -6.88
CA THR A 71 -14.94 2.05 -6.32
C THR A 71 -14.71 0.97 -5.28
N TYR A 72 -13.64 0.18 -5.45
CA TYR A 72 -13.44 -1.04 -4.66
C TYR A 72 -12.18 -0.99 -3.80
N GLU A 73 -12.26 -1.71 -2.69
CA GLU A 73 -11.18 -2.22 -1.85
C GLU A 73 -11.17 -3.73 -1.95
N TYR A 74 -10.08 -4.37 -1.61
CA TYR A 74 -9.98 -5.82 -1.69
C TYR A 74 -9.22 -6.45 -0.52
N ASN A 75 -9.43 -7.72 -0.30
CA ASN A 75 -8.60 -8.63 0.45
C ASN A 75 -8.61 -10.00 -0.25
N TYR A 76 -7.76 -10.90 0.17
CA TYR A 76 -7.87 -12.30 -0.19
C TYR A 76 -8.58 -13.07 0.92
N GLN A 77 -9.19 -14.20 0.57
CA GLN A 77 -9.62 -15.21 1.51
C GLN A 77 -8.85 -16.49 1.21
N ILE A 78 -8.19 -17.06 2.22
CA ILE A 78 -7.43 -18.30 2.10
C ILE A 78 -7.99 -19.26 3.16
N ASP A 79 -8.50 -20.43 2.74
CA ASP A 79 -9.16 -21.42 3.61
C ASP A 79 -10.20 -20.77 4.56
N GLY A 80 -11.03 -19.89 4.02
CA GLY A 80 -12.06 -19.19 4.78
C GLY A 80 -11.58 -18.05 5.68
N LYS A 81 -10.26 -17.76 5.74
CA LYS A 81 -9.70 -16.65 6.52
C LYS A 81 -9.40 -15.48 5.61
N VAL A 82 -9.91 -14.30 5.98
CA VAL A 82 -9.59 -13.05 5.30
C VAL A 82 -8.15 -12.64 5.63
N VAL A 83 -7.36 -12.37 4.60
CA VAL A 83 -5.96 -11.94 4.70
C VAL A 83 -5.72 -10.72 3.80
N GLN A 84 -4.85 -9.83 4.26
CA GLN A 84 -4.41 -8.71 3.45
C GLN A 84 -3.38 -9.17 2.43
N ASP A 85 -3.29 -8.44 1.34
CA ASP A 85 -2.22 -8.60 0.36
C ASP A 85 -0.91 -8.03 0.92
N PRO A 86 0.15 -8.85 1.10
CA PRO A 86 1.44 -8.34 1.55
C PRO A 86 2.10 -7.34 0.58
N TYR A 87 1.65 -7.32 -0.66
CA TYR A 87 2.15 -6.43 -1.72
C TYR A 87 1.27 -5.18 -1.92
N ALA A 88 0.22 -5.01 -1.09
CA ALA A 88 -0.61 -3.81 -1.15
C ALA A 88 0.22 -2.58 -0.78
N VAL A 89 0.20 -1.56 -1.64
CA VAL A 89 0.92 -0.30 -1.42
C VAL A 89 0.12 0.70 -0.59
N GLN A 90 -1.18 0.48 -0.46
CA GLN A 90 -2.07 1.31 0.35
C GLN A 90 -3.12 0.45 1.06
N LEU A 91 -3.37 0.80 2.31
CA LEU A 91 -4.38 0.16 3.16
C LEU A 91 -5.38 1.21 3.65
N THR A 92 -6.61 0.78 3.93
CA THR A 92 -7.65 1.54 4.63
C THR A 92 -8.00 0.87 5.96
N GLY A 93 -8.67 1.60 6.86
CA GLY A 93 -9.06 1.08 8.18
C GLY A 93 -7.99 1.25 9.27
N ARG A 94 -6.88 1.95 8.95
CA ARG A 94 -5.83 2.33 9.92
C ARG A 94 -5.38 3.77 9.76
N GLU A 95 -6.30 4.65 9.43
CA GLU A 95 -6.02 6.07 9.16
C GLU A 95 -5.61 6.84 10.41
N HIS A 96 -6.04 6.36 11.59
CA HIS A 96 -5.75 7.00 12.88
C HIS A 96 -4.79 6.17 13.73
N TRP A 97 -3.62 6.72 13.99
CA TRP A 97 -2.60 6.06 14.79
C TRP A 97 -3.02 5.94 16.27
N GLY A 98 -2.88 4.74 16.85
CA GLY A 98 -3.20 4.46 18.25
C GLY A 98 -4.67 4.15 18.52
N GLU A 99 -5.54 4.30 17.55
CA GLU A 99 -6.91 3.82 17.64
C GLU A 99 -6.97 2.31 17.36
N ARG A 100 -7.78 1.60 18.12
CA ARG A 100 -8.11 0.22 17.76
C ARG A 100 -9.03 0.29 16.55
N PRO A 101 -8.86 -0.62 15.55
CA PRO A 101 -9.86 -0.76 14.50
C PRO A 101 -11.24 -0.86 15.14
N GLU A 102 -12.22 -0.10 14.67
CA GLU A 102 -13.60 -0.26 15.10
C GLU A 102 -13.98 -1.74 14.92
N GLU A 103 -14.68 -2.30 15.92
CA GLU A 103 -15.12 -3.68 15.88
C GLU A 103 -15.91 -3.93 14.59
N GLY A 104 -15.43 -4.82 13.72
CA GLY A 104 -16.00 -5.08 12.39
C GLY A 104 -15.41 -4.28 11.22
N LYS A 105 -14.51 -3.31 11.44
CA LYS A 105 -13.72 -2.69 10.37
C LYS A 105 -12.42 -3.46 10.17
N GLU A 106 -12.42 -4.36 9.23
CA GLU A 106 -11.21 -5.02 8.78
C GLU A 106 -10.34 -4.06 7.97
N VAL A 107 -9.02 -4.20 8.12
CA VAL A 107 -8.07 -3.52 7.23
C VAL A 107 -8.24 -4.03 5.81
N ARG A 108 -8.35 -3.14 4.85
CA ARG A 108 -8.56 -3.44 3.44
C ARG A 108 -7.40 -2.94 2.60
N CYS A 109 -7.13 -3.66 1.52
CA CYS A 109 -6.16 -3.27 0.52
C CYS A 109 -6.84 -2.39 -0.54
N VAL A 110 -6.16 -1.33 -0.96
CA VAL A 110 -6.60 -0.48 -2.07
C VAL A 110 -5.94 -0.99 -3.34
N PRO A 111 -6.71 -1.23 -4.44
CA PRO A 111 -6.16 -1.69 -5.71
C PRO A 111 -5.41 -0.56 -6.42
N GLU A 112 -4.42 0.03 -5.73
CA GLU A 112 -3.62 1.14 -6.21
C GLU A 112 -2.49 0.62 -7.11
N THR A 113 -2.42 1.17 -8.31
CA THR A 113 -1.33 0.89 -9.25
C THR A 113 -0.53 2.16 -9.53
N GLY A 114 -0.53 3.07 -8.55
CA GLY A 114 -0.08 4.44 -8.65
C GLY A 114 1.28 4.60 -9.30
N HIS A 115 1.32 5.43 -10.31
CA HIS A 115 2.57 5.91 -10.87
C HIS A 115 2.96 7.20 -10.16
N PHE A 116 3.92 7.11 -9.24
CA PHE A 116 4.47 8.29 -8.59
C PHE A 116 5.39 9.04 -9.56
N SER A 117 5.08 10.29 -9.86
CA SER A 117 5.94 11.13 -10.68
C SER A 117 7.03 11.78 -9.83
N TRP A 118 8.26 11.40 -10.04
CA TRP A 118 9.43 12.02 -9.43
C TRP A 118 9.74 13.43 -9.97
N LYS A 119 9.01 13.92 -10.99
CA LYS A 119 9.16 15.27 -11.58
C LYS A 119 10.60 15.63 -11.93
N GLY A 120 11.39 14.63 -12.34
CA GLY A 120 12.80 14.82 -12.68
C GLY A 120 13.76 14.85 -11.49
N ASP A 121 13.29 14.50 -10.28
CA ASP A 121 14.17 14.35 -9.12
C ASP A 121 15.29 13.34 -9.40
N ARG A 122 16.49 13.65 -8.90
CA ARG A 122 17.70 12.84 -9.10
C ARG A 122 18.51 12.78 -7.81
N PRO A 123 19.25 11.66 -7.58
CA PRO A 123 20.20 11.58 -6.46
C PRO A 123 21.17 12.74 -6.45
N LEU A 124 21.36 13.36 -5.30
CA LEU A 124 22.25 14.53 -5.12
C LEU A 124 23.72 14.22 -5.37
N LYS A 125 24.12 12.92 -5.23
CA LYS A 125 25.51 12.44 -5.40
C LYS A 125 26.51 13.24 -4.55
N LEU A 126 26.14 13.58 -3.32
CA LEU A 126 27.02 14.24 -2.37
C LEU A 126 28.20 13.31 -2.02
N PRO A 127 29.43 13.84 -1.92
CA PRO A 127 30.54 13.09 -1.34
C PRO A 127 30.21 12.63 0.08
N TYR A 128 30.70 11.46 0.48
CA TYR A 128 30.37 10.88 1.79
C TYR A 128 30.80 11.80 2.95
N GLU A 129 31.93 12.46 2.81
CA GLU A 129 32.46 13.42 3.79
C GLU A 129 31.63 14.70 3.96
N GLU A 130 30.71 14.97 3.04
CA GLU A 130 29.78 16.09 3.11
C GLU A 130 28.41 15.67 3.63
N CYS A 131 28.20 14.36 3.92
CA CYS A 131 26.93 13.83 4.40
C CYS A 131 26.78 14.05 5.90
N ILE A 132 25.75 14.79 6.28
CA ILE A 132 25.27 14.91 7.67
C ILE A 132 23.95 14.17 7.78
N LEU A 133 24.00 13.00 8.41
CA LEU A 133 22.86 12.13 8.63
C LEU A 133 22.13 12.52 9.92
N TYR A 134 20.81 12.65 9.82
CA TYR A 134 19.93 12.84 10.97
C TYR A 134 18.86 11.76 11.01
N THR A 135 18.89 10.95 12.06
CA THR A 135 17.90 9.87 12.28
C THR A 135 16.74 10.40 13.10
N THR A 136 15.51 10.18 12.65
CA THR A 136 14.31 10.64 13.38
C THR A 136 13.11 9.74 13.19
N HIS A 137 12.21 9.80 14.18
CA HIS A 137 10.92 9.12 14.14
C HIS A 137 9.87 10.02 13.47
N VAL A 138 9.15 9.52 12.45
CA VAL A 138 8.18 10.30 11.66
C VAL A 138 7.17 11.01 12.57
N ARG A 139 6.53 10.26 13.47
CA ARG A 139 5.53 10.84 14.38
C ARG A 139 6.17 11.74 15.43
N GLY A 140 7.23 11.29 16.11
CA GLY A 140 7.83 12.01 17.23
C GLY A 140 8.39 13.37 16.85
N PHE A 141 8.92 13.53 15.64
CA PHE A 141 9.62 14.74 15.21
C PHE A 141 8.73 15.98 15.12
N THR A 142 7.44 15.81 14.85
CA THR A 142 6.53 16.95 14.60
C THR A 142 5.27 16.96 15.47
N MET A 143 5.12 16.02 16.41
CA MET A 143 3.92 15.97 17.28
C MET A 143 3.85 17.09 18.31
N ASP A 144 4.98 17.59 18.78
CA ASP A 144 5.01 18.69 19.73
C ASP A 144 4.48 19.98 19.09
N PRO A 145 3.61 20.77 19.75
CA PRO A 145 3.09 22.02 19.21
C PRO A 145 4.16 23.05 18.82
N SER A 146 5.34 22.99 19.43
CA SER A 146 6.49 23.85 19.06
C SER A 146 6.99 23.60 17.63
N ALA A 147 6.67 22.44 17.05
CA ALA A 147 7.00 22.15 15.67
C ALA A 147 6.28 23.09 14.68
N LYS A 148 5.10 23.62 15.03
CA LYS A 148 4.32 24.56 14.21
C LYS A 148 4.11 24.07 12.77
N VAL A 149 3.70 22.81 12.59
CA VAL A 149 3.37 22.21 11.31
C VAL A 149 1.88 22.00 11.17
N ARG A 150 1.37 21.95 9.95
CA ARG A 150 -0.07 21.72 9.67
C ARG A 150 -0.48 20.26 9.85
N HIS A 151 0.47 19.35 9.62
CA HIS A 151 0.24 17.90 9.63
C HIS A 151 1.17 17.21 10.64
N PRO A 152 0.95 17.41 11.97
CA PRO A 152 1.82 16.84 12.99
C PRO A 152 1.82 15.30 12.93
N GLY A 153 2.99 14.71 13.19
CA GLY A 153 3.16 13.26 13.26
C GLY A 153 3.11 12.51 11.94
N THR A 154 3.18 13.20 10.80
CA THR A 154 3.07 12.60 9.46
C THR A 154 4.29 12.90 8.59
N PHE A 155 4.45 12.17 7.47
CA PHE A 155 5.44 12.51 6.44
C PHE A 155 5.25 13.92 5.87
N ALA A 156 4.00 14.39 5.78
CA ALA A 156 3.70 15.75 5.35
C ALA A 156 4.25 16.78 6.35
N GLY A 157 4.16 16.51 7.67
CA GLY A 157 4.77 17.34 8.71
C GLY A 157 6.29 17.38 8.62
N ILE A 158 6.95 16.25 8.37
CA ILE A 158 8.41 16.22 8.13
C ILE A 158 8.75 17.06 6.90
N ARG A 159 8.01 16.93 5.82
CA ARG A 159 8.21 17.72 4.60
C ARG A 159 8.14 19.22 4.88
N GLU A 160 7.24 19.68 5.75
CA GLU A 160 7.16 21.09 6.17
C GLU A 160 8.43 21.56 6.93
N LYS A 161 9.17 20.61 7.55
CA LYS A 161 10.42 20.87 8.27
C LYS A 161 11.69 20.80 7.43
N ILE A 162 11.61 20.48 6.15
CA ILE A 162 12.78 20.44 5.24
C ILE A 162 13.59 21.74 5.28
N PRO A 163 13.00 22.96 5.23
CA PRO A 163 13.79 24.19 5.33
C PRO A 163 14.55 24.31 6.65
N TYR A 164 13.97 23.90 7.77
CA TYR A 164 14.61 23.88 9.07
C TYR A 164 15.80 22.90 9.09
N LEU A 165 15.59 21.66 8.62
CA LEU A 165 16.63 20.63 8.53
C LEU A 165 17.79 21.08 7.64
N LYS A 166 17.50 21.70 6.51
CA LYS A 166 18.53 22.29 5.62
C LYS A 166 19.28 23.43 6.30
N GLY A 167 18.59 24.27 7.06
CA GLY A 167 19.22 25.35 7.83
C GLY A 167 20.18 24.85 8.92
N MET A 168 19.97 23.63 9.42
CA MET A 168 20.88 22.95 10.33
C MET A 168 22.04 22.24 9.62
N GLY A 169 22.10 22.27 8.30
CA GLY A 169 23.13 21.60 7.50
C GLY A 169 22.89 20.12 7.27
N ILE A 170 21.70 19.58 7.63
CA ILE A 170 21.37 18.17 7.43
C ILE A 170 21.19 17.91 5.94
N THR A 171 21.92 16.93 5.42
CA THR A 171 21.91 16.55 3.99
C THR A 171 21.19 15.23 3.75
N GLN A 172 21.08 14.38 4.76
CA GLN A 172 20.47 13.08 4.68
C GLN A 172 19.56 12.83 5.88
N LEU A 173 18.36 12.35 5.63
CA LEU A 173 17.39 12.00 6.68
C LEU A 173 17.17 10.48 6.69
N GLU A 174 17.43 9.86 7.82
CA GLU A 174 17.11 8.46 8.08
C GLU A 174 15.84 8.40 8.93
N LEU A 175 14.79 7.79 8.37
CA LEU A 175 13.53 7.62 9.09
C LEU A 175 13.53 6.30 9.84
N MET A 176 13.22 6.35 11.13
CA MET A 176 12.96 5.13 11.90
C MET A 176 11.77 4.36 11.27
N PRO A 177 11.68 3.04 11.46
CA PRO A 177 10.58 2.23 10.95
C PRO A 177 9.20 2.81 11.31
N VAL A 178 8.27 2.74 10.37
CA VAL A 178 6.89 3.28 10.47
C VAL A 178 5.86 2.20 10.24
#